data_c07714749a2679815b402dd92b94ab50
#
_entry.id   c07714749a2679815b402dd92b94ab50
#
_cell.length_a   1.000
_cell.length_b   1.000
_cell.length_c   1.000
_cell.angle_alpha   90.00
_cell.angle_beta   90.00
_cell.angle_gamma   90.00
#
_symmetry.space_group_name_H-M   'P 1'
#
loop_
_entity.id
_entity.type
_entity.pdbx_description
1 polymer ?
#
loop_
_entity_poly.entity_id
_entity_poly.type
_entity_poly.pdbx_seq_one_letter_code
_entity_poly.pdbx_strand_id
1 'polypeptide(L)'
;MAHIGIFGVVGLPEIETGADIAEMIVTAAAEQGDPLADGDVVVVTSKIVSKAEGCSVELSDIVPSQFAETWSTKWDKDPRVVEVVLRESKRVIRQIGPVLITETHHGFCCANSGVDQSSSGAEGRILVLPKDPDATCRAQRARFAELGVDVAVVMSDTFGRPWREGQTDIAIGIAGMSPLYSYIGQVDPHGHEFHVQELCVADELAAAGELVKGNTSRVPVAVIRGHHWDVDDTASMAPVLRDSEKDLFR
;
A
#
# COMPACT_ATOMS: atom_id res chain seq x y z
N MET A 1 -26.67 14.38 5.68
CA MET A 1 -26.33 12.98 5.30
C MET A 1 -24.84 12.96 5.06
N ALA A 2 -24.13 12.02 5.67
CA ALA A 2 -22.71 11.81 5.34
C ALA A 2 -22.64 11.35 3.88
N HIS A 3 -21.84 12.03 3.08
CA HIS A 3 -21.60 11.68 1.67
C HIS A 3 -20.10 11.53 1.49
N ILE A 4 -19.68 10.37 1.00
CA ILE A 4 -18.29 10.11 0.61
C ILE A 4 -18.21 10.09 -0.91
N GLY A 5 -17.37 10.95 -1.48
CA GLY A 5 -17.01 10.94 -2.88
C GLY A 5 -15.64 10.28 -3.08
N ILE A 6 -15.48 9.52 -4.15
CA ILE A 6 -14.20 8.90 -4.52
C ILE A 6 -13.93 9.22 -5.98
N PHE A 7 -12.74 9.75 -6.28
CA PHE A 7 -12.31 10.01 -7.65
C PHE A 7 -10.83 9.72 -7.85
N GLY A 8 -10.48 9.32 -9.06
CA GLY A 8 -9.10 9.08 -9.44
C GLY A 8 -8.42 10.36 -9.93
N VAL A 9 -7.14 10.52 -9.67
CA VAL A 9 -6.34 11.61 -10.21
C VAL A 9 -5.74 11.14 -11.53
N VAL A 10 -6.21 11.74 -12.63
CA VAL A 10 -5.79 11.41 -14.00
C VAL A 10 -4.68 12.35 -14.47
N GLY A 11 -3.99 11.98 -15.56
CA GLY A 11 -2.99 12.86 -16.18
C GLY A 11 -1.61 12.87 -15.51
N LEU A 12 -1.39 12.04 -14.47
CA LEU A 12 -0.05 11.89 -13.92
C LEU A 12 0.92 11.34 -14.99
N PRO A 13 2.08 11.95 -15.19
CA PRO A 13 3.09 11.43 -16.10
C PRO A 13 3.74 10.14 -15.56
N GLU A 14 4.60 9.51 -16.35
CA GLU A 14 5.43 8.40 -15.85
C GLU A 14 6.31 8.92 -14.70
N ILE A 15 6.34 8.14 -13.60
CA ILE A 15 7.09 8.53 -12.40
C ILE A 15 8.54 8.08 -12.54
N GLU A 16 9.45 9.02 -12.36
CA GLU A 16 10.89 8.82 -12.35
C GLU A 16 11.44 8.91 -10.91
N THR A 17 12.64 8.39 -10.72
CA THR A 17 13.33 8.50 -9.41
C THR A 17 13.56 9.96 -9.05
N GLY A 18 13.20 10.32 -7.81
CA GLY A 18 13.28 11.67 -7.29
C GLY A 18 12.07 12.57 -7.61
N ALA A 19 11.03 12.03 -8.25
CA ALA A 19 9.81 12.78 -8.53
C ALA A 19 9.10 13.27 -7.26
N ASP A 20 8.63 14.51 -7.24
CA ASP A 20 7.76 15.06 -6.20
C ASP A 20 6.31 14.63 -6.46
N ILE A 21 5.95 13.47 -5.91
CA ILE A 21 4.62 12.88 -6.11
C ILE A 21 3.52 13.80 -5.59
N ALA A 22 3.73 14.49 -4.46
CA ALA A 22 2.70 15.35 -3.88
C ALA A 22 2.41 16.55 -4.79
N GLU A 23 3.44 17.23 -5.33
CA GLU A 23 3.28 18.34 -6.28
C GLU A 23 2.60 17.87 -7.56
N MET A 24 2.98 16.72 -8.08
CA MET A 24 2.36 16.13 -9.27
C MET A 24 0.87 15.85 -9.06
N ILE A 25 0.49 15.32 -7.89
CA ILE A 25 -0.91 15.04 -7.53
C ILE A 25 -1.70 16.34 -7.44
N VAL A 26 -1.19 17.36 -6.72
CA VAL A 26 -1.87 18.65 -6.57
C VAL A 26 -2.11 19.28 -7.94
N THR A 27 -1.10 19.27 -8.79
CA THR A 27 -1.18 19.84 -10.15
C THR A 27 -2.21 19.10 -11.00
N ALA A 28 -2.13 17.76 -11.07
CA ALA A 28 -3.02 16.95 -11.88
C ALA A 28 -4.49 17.04 -11.40
N ALA A 29 -4.71 17.03 -10.07
CA ALA A 29 -6.04 17.20 -9.50
C ALA A 29 -6.66 18.57 -9.85
N ALA A 30 -5.88 19.63 -9.82
CA ALA A 30 -6.33 20.96 -10.23
C ALA A 30 -6.62 21.04 -11.74
N GLU A 31 -5.77 20.49 -12.59
CA GLU A 31 -5.94 20.46 -14.05
C GLU A 31 -7.17 19.67 -14.50
N GLN A 32 -7.52 18.57 -13.78
CA GLN A 32 -8.75 17.82 -14.08
C GLN A 32 -10.04 18.49 -13.58
N GLY A 33 -9.93 19.58 -12.79
CA GLY A 33 -11.08 20.33 -12.26
C GLY A 33 -11.57 19.90 -10.89
N ASP A 34 -10.86 18.96 -10.23
CA ASP A 34 -11.15 18.44 -8.89
C ASP A 34 -9.96 18.71 -7.94
N PRO A 35 -9.61 19.97 -7.64
CA PRO A 35 -8.47 20.28 -6.77
C PRO A 35 -8.62 19.62 -5.40
N LEU A 36 -7.50 19.25 -4.78
CA LEU A 36 -7.49 18.73 -3.42
C LEU A 36 -8.06 19.78 -2.45
N ALA A 37 -8.72 19.32 -1.42
CA ALA A 37 -9.28 20.14 -0.34
C ALA A 37 -8.82 19.62 1.03
N ASP A 38 -8.82 20.51 2.02
CA ASP A 38 -8.54 20.14 3.40
C ASP A 38 -9.53 19.05 3.87
N GLY A 39 -9.00 18.03 4.54
CA GLY A 39 -9.77 16.89 5.01
C GLY A 39 -9.93 15.76 3.98
N ASP A 40 -9.39 15.89 2.77
CA ASP A 40 -9.33 14.77 1.82
C ASP A 40 -8.39 13.66 2.34
N VAL A 41 -8.63 12.42 1.93
CA VAL A 41 -7.69 11.31 2.08
C VAL A 41 -7.12 10.96 0.71
N VAL A 42 -5.81 11.06 0.56
CA VAL A 42 -5.10 10.72 -0.67
C VAL A 42 -4.58 9.29 -0.57
N VAL A 43 -5.09 8.41 -1.43
CA VAL A 43 -4.68 7.01 -1.52
C VAL A 43 -3.72 6.83 -2.69
N VAL A 44 -2.45 6.58 -2.39
CA VAL A 44 -1.36 6.46 -3.38
C VAL A 44 -0.95 5.01 -3.52
N THR A 45 -0.80 4.48 -4.75
CA THR A 45 -0.28 3.13 -4.94
C THR A 45 1.22 3.05 -4.64
N SER A 46 1.65 1.96 -3.99
CA SER A 46 3.07 1.67 -3.71
C SER A 46 3.97 1.76 -4.94
N LYS A 47 3.47 1.37 -6.10
CA LYS A 47 4.23 1.31 -7.36
C LYS A 47 4.85 2.64 -7.77
N ILE A 48 4.08 3.74 -7.72
CA ILE A 48 4.63 5.05 -8.07
C ILE A 48 5.59 5.57 -7.01
N VAL A 49 5.35 5.24 -5.74
CA VAL A 49 6.27 5.56 -4.64
C VAL A 49 7.57 4.80 -4.81
N SER A 50 7.51 3.48 -5.07
CA SER A 50 8.69 2.65 -5.31
C SER A 50 9.54 3.21 -6.47
N LYS A 51 8.93 3.68 -7.55
CA LYS A 51 9.63 4.34 -8.65
C LYS A 51 10.31 5.63 -8.21
N ALA A 52 9.58 6.50 -7.51
CA ALA A 52 10.10 7.79 -7.06
C ALA A 52 11.25 7.63 -6.05
N GLU A 53 11.21 6.62 -5.18
CA GLU A 53 12.26 6.31 -4.22
C GLU A 53 13.41 5.47 -4.81
N GLY A 54 13.31 5.07 -6.09
CA GLY A 54 14.31 4.21 -6.72
C GLY A 54 14.33 2.79 -6.15
N CYS A 55 13.19 2.31 -5.60
CA CYS A 55 13.03 0.94 -5.11
C CYS A 55 12.86 -0.04 -6.27
N SER A 56 13.83 -0.06 -7.18
CA SER A 56 13.90 -0.95 -8.33
C SER A 56 15.18 -1.77 -8.29
N VAL A 57 15.07 -3.01 -8.76
CA VAL A 57 16.18 -3.97 -8.78
C VAL A 57 16.43 -4.41 -10.21
N GLU A 58 17.68 -4.25 -10.69
CA GLU A 58 18.13 -4.80 -11.97
C GLU A 58 18.42 -6.30 -11.79
N LEU A 59 17.71 -7.13 -12.54
CA LEU A 59 17.88 -8.59 -12.45
C LEU A 59 19.26 -9.06 -12.90
N SER A 60 19.95 -8.27 -13.75
CA SER A 60 21.33 -8.55 -14.16
C SER A 60 22.33 -8.55 -13.00
N ASP A 61 22.02 -7.81 -11.93
CA ASP A 61 22.89 -7.64 -10.77
C ASP A 61 22.63 -8.70 -9.68
N ILE A 62 21.63 -9.56 -9.91
CA ILE A 62 21.21 -10.57 -8.95
C ILE A 62 21.91 -11.89 -9.23
N VAL A 63 22.66 -12.37 -8.22
CA VAL A 63 23.19 -13.73 -8.16
C VAL A 63 22.25 -14.56 -7.30
N PRO A 64 21.54 -15.55 -7.91
CA PRO A 64 20.61 -16.40 -7.17
C PRO A 64 21.33 -17.34 -6.19
N SER A 65 20.69 -17.59 -5.05
CA SER A 65 21.12 -18.64 -4.13
C SER A 65 20.74 -20.03 -4.67
N GLN A 66 21.40 -21.06 -4.13
CA GLN A 66 21.10 -22.46 -4.45
C GLN A 66 19.60 -22.80 -4.24
N PHE A 67 18.98 -22.21 -3.22
CA PHE A 67 17.55 -22.40 -2.99
C PHE A 67 16.73 -21.78 -4.13
N ALA A 68 17.04 -20.54 -4.52
CA ALA A 68 16.33 -19.85 -5.62
C ALA A 68 16.45 -20.63 -6.94
N GLU A 69 17.65 -21.14 -7.27
CA GLU A 69 17.87 -21.95 -8.48
C GLU A 69 17.06 -23.25 -8.46
N THR A 70 17.15 -24.01 -7.35
CA THR A 70 16.44 -25.30 -7.21
C THR A 70 14.93 -25.12 -7.26
N TRP A 71 14.41 -24.10 -6.56
CA TRP A 71 12.98 -23.81 -6.52
C TRP A 71 12.47 -23.36 -7.89
N SER A 72 13.20 -22.47 -8.56
CA SER A 72 12.84 -21.91 -9.86
C SER A 72 12.78 -22.98 -10.95
N THR A 73 13.74 -23.90 -10.97
CA THR A 73 13.73 -25.03 -11.90
C THR A 73 12.46 -25.88 -11.78
N LYS A 74 11.98 -26.08 -10.54
CA LYS A 74 10.77 -26.87 -10.29
C LYS A 74 9.49 -26.20 -10.79
N TRP A 75 9.45 -24.88 -10.78
CA TRP A 75 8.22 -24.11 -11.02
C TRP A 75 8.28 -23.18 -12.24
N ASP A 76 9.31 -23.33 -13.07
CA ASP A 76 9.54 -22.51 -14.28
C ASP A 76 9.46 -20.99 -13.96
N LYS A 77 10.28 -20.56 -12.99
CA LYS A 77 10.41 -19.15 -12.57
C LYS A 77 11.81 -18.64 -12.84
N ASP A 78 11.96 -17.32 -12.94
CA ASP A 78 13.28 -16.70 -12.98
C ASP A 78 13.93 -16.78 -11.58
N PRO A 79 15.08 -17.46 -11.41
CA PRO A 79 15.72 -17.59 -10.11
C PRO A 79 16.18 -16.25 -9.51
N ARG A 80 16.44 -15.25 -10.32
CA ARG A 80 16.81 -13.90 -9.87
C ARG A 80 15.64 -13.22 -9.19
N VAL A 81 14.43 -13.36 -9.73
CA VAL A 81 13.20 -12.85 -9.11
C VAL A 81 12.94 -13.54 -7.79
N VAL A 82 13.07 -14.87 -7.74
CA VAL A 82 12.92 -15.63 -6.49
C VAL A 82 13.92 -15.18 -5.45
N GLU A 83 15.17 -14.94 -5.84
CA GLU A 83 16.20 -14.40 -4.94
C GLU A 83 15.81 -13.03 -4.37
N VAL A 84 15.28 -12.11 -5.20
CA VAL A 84 14.81 -10.81 -4.69
C VAL A 84 13.64 -10.99 -3.72
N VAL A 85 12.67 -11.86 -4.02
CA VAL A 85 11.57 -12.18 -3.08
C VAL A 85 12.12 -12.66 -1.73
N LEU A 86 13.16 -13.51 -1.72
CA LEU A 86 13.78 -13.97 -0.49
C LEU A 86 14.50 -12.85 0.26
N ARG A 87 15.18 -11.95 -0.44
CA ARG A 87 15.87 -10.78 0.15
C ARG A 87 14.89 -9.79 0.77
N GLU A 88 13.71 -9.61 0.15
CA GLU A 88 12.63 -8.74 0.66
C GLU A 88 11.78 -9.43 1.75
N SER A 89 12.08 -10.69 2.06
CA SER A 89 11.37 -11.48 3.07
C SER A 89 12.14 -11.53 4.38
N LYS A 90 11.45 -11.27 5.48
CA LYS A 90 11.93 -11.61 6.81
C LYS A 90 11.91 -13.13 7.01
N ARG A 91 10.87 -13.80 6.47
CA ARG A 91 10.76 -15.27 6.44
C ARG A 91 9.73 -15.74 5.40
N VAL A 92 9.88 -16.97 4.94
CA VAL A 92 8.86 -17.68 4.17
C VAL A 92 7.89 -18.34 5.16
N ILE A 93 6.61 -17.97 5.07
CA ILE A 93 5.54 -18.54 5.92
C ILE A 93 5.03 -19.85 5.32
N ARG A 94 4.78 -19.85 4.01
CA ARG A 94 4.22 -21.00 3.30
C ARG A 94 4.65 -21.02 1.83
N GLN A 95 4.86 -22.22 1.33
CA GLN A 95 5.07 -22.47 -0.09
C GLN A 95 3.92 -23.33 -0.61
N ILE A 96 3.24 -22.87 -1.65
CA ILE A 96 2.18 -23.62 -2.32
C ILE A 96 2.37 -23.50 -3.84
N GLY A 97 2.74 -24.63 -4.46
CA GLY A 97 3.04 -24.60 -5.88
C GLY A 97 4.11 -23.54 -6.20
N PRO A 98 3.87 -22.69 -7.20
CA PRO A 98 4.81 -21.63 -7.61
C PRO A 98 4.69 -20.34 -6.78
N VAL A 99 3.99 -20.33 -5.66
CA VAL A 99 3.76 -19.14 -4.83
C VAL A 99 4.48 -19.28 -3.50
N LEU A 100 5.22 -18.25 -3.14
CA LEU A 100 5.80 -18.06 -1.81
C LEU A 100 4.94 -17.06 -1.04
N ILE A 101 4.33 -17.51 0.05
CA ILE A 101 3.72 -16.59 1.03
C ILE A 101 4.81 -16.24 2.03
N THR A 102 5.09 -14.96 2.15
CA THR A 102 6.21 -14.44 2.92
C THR A 102 5.75 -13.37 3.89
N GLU A 103 6.51 -13.19 4.96
CA GLU A 103 6.45 -12.01 5.81
C GLU A 103 7.52 -11.05 5.33
N THR A 104 7.13 -9.84 4.91
CA THR A 104 8.05 -8.77 4.51
C THR A 104 8.82 -8.22 5.72
N HIS A 105 9.88 -7.43 5.48
CA HIS A 105 10.58 -6.74 6.57
C HIS A 105 9.68 -5.75 7.33
N HIS A 106 8.62 -5.24 6.69
CA HIS A 106 7.60 -4.39 7.31
C HIS A 106 6.63 -5.16 8.21
N GLY A 107 6.57 -6.51 8.10
CA GLY A 107 5.64 -7.36 8.83
C GLY A 107 4.36 -7.75 8.06
N PHE A 108 4.18 -7.30 6.84
CA PHE A 108 3.05 -7.72 5.99
C PHE A 108 3.21 -9.16 5.53
N CYS A 109 2.12 -9.93 5.54
CA CYS A 109 2.08 -11.28 5.03
C CYS A 109 1.41 -11.31 3.66
N CYS A 110 2.19 -11.51 2.61
CA CYS A 110 1.69 -11.47 1.23
C CYS A 110 2.42 -12.46 0.32
N ALA A 111 1.93 -12.60 -0.90
CA ALA A 111 2.60 -13.39 -1.92
C ALA A 111 3.85 -12.65 -2.42
N ASN A 112 4.96 -13.38 -2.51
CA ASN A 112 6.20 -12.91 -3.12
C ASN A 112 6.72 -11.56 -2.58
N SER A 113 6.49 -11.26 -1.30
CA SER A 113 6.93 -10.01 -0.62
C SER A 113 6.50 -8.72 -1.32
N GLY A 114 5.40 -8.72 -2.08
CA GLY A 114 4.97 -7.55 -2.85
C GLY A 114 5.90 -7.19 -4.02
N VAL A 115 6.81 -8.08 -4.43
CA VAL A 115 7.68 -7.87 -5.60
C VAL A 115 6.85 -7.82 -6.87
N ASP A 116 6.94 -6.72 -7.62
CA ASP A 116 6.20 -6.49 -8.86
C ASP A 116 7.12 -6.56 -10.08
N GLN A 117 6.80 -7.49 -10.99
CA GLN A 117 7.50 -7.67 -12.26
C GLN A 117 6.86 -6.89 -13.42
N SER A 118 5.59 -6.50 -13.28
CA SER A 118 4.78 -6.00 -14.40
C SER A 118 4.89 -4.49 -14.62
N SER A 119 5.23 -3.73 -13.61
CA SER A 119 5.12 -2.26 -13.60
C SER A 119 6.47 -1.54 -13.58
N SER A 120 7.58 -2.27 -13.77
CA SER A 120 8.93 -1.68 -13.72
C SER A 120 9.26 -0.74 -14.89
N GLY A 121 8.48 -0.80 -15.97
CA GLY A 121 8.69 0.04 -17.16
C GLY A 121 9.86 -0.40 -18.05
N ALA A 122 10.68 -1.36 -17.64
CA ALA A 122 11.80 -1.87 -18.41
C ALA A 122 11.94 -3.39 -18.26
N GLU A 123 12.31 -4.06 -19.34
CA GLU A 123 12.62 -5.48 -19.31
C GLU A 123 13.86 -5.73 -18.43
N GLY A 124 13.80 -6.76 -17.57
CA GLY A 124 14.90 -7.10 -16.66
C GLY A 124 14.94 -6.29 -15.37
N ARG A 125 14.00 -5.42 -15.12
CA ARG A 125 13.85 -4.64 -13.88
C ARG A 125 12.58 -5.05 -13.12
N ILE A 126 12.62 -5.06 -11.80
CA ILE A 126 11.48 -5.32 -10.94
C ILE A 126 11.38 -4.24 -9.84
N LEU A 127 10.18 -4.04 -9.31
CA LEU A 127 9.95 -3.12 -8.20
C LEU A 127 9.82 -3.91 -6.89
N VAL A 128 10.35 -3.33 -5.82
CA VAL A 128 10.14 -3.77 -4.44
C VAL A 128 9.39 -2.70 -3.66
N LEU A 129 8.80 -3.05 -2.52
CA LEU A 129 8.06 -2.09 -1.70
C LEU A 129 8.99 -0.99 -1.17
N PRO A 130 8.47 0.23 -0.92
CA PRO A 130 9.21 1.30 -0.24
C PRO A 130 9.76 0.82 1.11
N LYS A 131 10.95 1.29 1.50
CA LYS A 131 11.61 0.79 2.72
C LYS A 131 10.86 1.11 4.02
N ASP A 132 10.26 2.28 4.10
CA ASP A 132 9.46 2.74 5.24
C ASP A 132 8.22 3.47 4.72
N PRO A 133 7.15 2.73 4.42
CA PRO A 133 5.93 3.31 3.85
C PRO A 133 5.29 4.39 4.73
N ASP A 134 5.33 4.23 6.07
CA ASP A 134 4.81 5.24 7.00
C ASP A 134 5.65 6.53 6.97
N ALA A 135 6.98 6.42 6.94
CA ALA A 135 7.85 7.61 6.82
C ALA A 135 7.61 8.33 5.49
N THR A 136 7.43 7.58 4.40
CA THR A 136 7.10 8.16 3.09
C THR A 136 5.74 8.87 3.12
N CYS A 137 4.71 8.26 3.72
CA CYS A 137 3.40 8.90 3.87
C CYS A 137 3.51 10.20 4.69
N ARG A 138 4.30 10.20 5.77
CA ARG A 138 4.55 11.43 6.56
C ARG A 138 5.25 12.51 5.73
N ALA A 139 6.25 12.14 4.95
CA ALA A 139 6.94 13.09 4.07
C ALA A 139 6.00 13.67 3.00
N GLN A 140 5.17 12.84 2.37
CA GLN A 140 4.17 13.30 1.41
C GLN A 140 3.13 14.21 2.05
N ARG A 141 2.61 13.86 3.25
CA ARG A 141 1.68 14.73 3.99
C ARG A 141 2.29 16.08 4.31
N ALA A 142 3.54 16.12 4.77
CA ALA A 142 4.26 17.37 5.00
C ALA A 142 4.39 18.19 3.71
N ARG A 143 4.67 17.54 2.58
CA ARG A 143 4.77 18.21 1.28
C ARG A 143 3.41 18.75 0.81
N PHE A 144 2.30 18.04 1.01
CA PHE A 144 0.95 18.55 0.74
C PHE A 144 0.64 19.81 1.58
N ALA A 145 1.02 19.82 2.86
CA ALA A 145 0.86 21.00 3.71
C ALA A 145 1.68 22.20 3.23
N GLU A 146 2.92 22.01 2.75
CA GLU A 146 3.71 23.04 2.10
C GLU A 146 3.05 23.60 0.81
N LEU A 147 2.32 22.73 0.10
CA LEU A 147 1.54 23.09 -1.09
C LEU A 147 0.18 23.71 -0.77
N GLY A 148 -0.15 23.87 0.52
CA GLY A 148 -1.32 24.60 1.00
C GLY A 148 -2.57 23.74 1.19
N VAL A 149 -2.46 22.42 1.35
CA VAL A 149 -3.61 21.54 1.60
C VAL A 149 -3.30 20.55 2.72
N ASP A 150 -4.22 20.41 3.70
CA ASP A 150 -4.11 19.46 4.81
C ASP A 150 -4.92 18.19 4.50
N VAL A 151 -4.21 17.10 4.24
CA VAL A 151 -4.78 15.80 3.85
C VAL A 151 -4.21 14.67 4.69
N ALA A 152 -4.95 13.58 4.84
CA ALA A 152 -4.37 12.31 5.24
C ALA A 152 -3.81 11.58 4.02
N VAL A 153 -2.78 10.75 4.21
CA VAL A 153 -2.14 9.97 3.15
C VAL A 153 -2.18 8.50 3.52
N VAL A 154 -2.67 7.67 2.60
CA VAL A 154 -2.67 6.21 2.69
C VAL A 154 -1.89 5.66 1.50
N MET A 155 -0.88 4.83 1.74
CA MET A 155 -0.20 4.08 0.69
C MET A 155 -0.82 2.69 0.60
N SER A 156 -1.26 2.29 -0.60
CA SER A 156 -1.90 1.00 -0.83
C SER A 156 -1.09 0.09 -1.72
N ASP A 157 -1.27 -1.21 -1.52
CA ASP A 157 -0.81 -2.25 -2.43
C ASP A 157 -1.84 -3.37 -2.54
N THR A 158 -1.82 -4.15 -3.63
CA THR A 158 -2.84 -5.15 -3.95
C THR A 158 -2.42 -6.53 -3.47
N PHE A 159 -3.08 -7.07 -2.45
CA PHE A 159 -2.76 -8.37 -1.87
C PHE A 159 -3.89 -9.38 -2.02
N GLY A 160 -3.49 -10.67 -2.12
CA GLY A 160 -4.40 -11.79 -1.94
C GLY A 160 -4.82 -11.93 -0.47
N ARG A 161 -5.95 -12.59 -0.24
CA ARG A 161 -6.51 -12.78 1.10
C ARG A 161 -6.72 -14.26 1.40
N PRO A 162 -6.49 -14.70 2.66
CA PRO A 162 -6.88 -16.04 3.09
C PRO A 162 -8.39 -16.28 2.90
N TRP A 163 -8.76 -17.49 2.47
CA TRP A 163 -10.14 -18.00 2.32
C TRP A 163 -11.07 -17.18 1.41
N ARG A 164 -10.56 -16.28 0.61
CA ARG A 164 -11.38 -15.52 -0.35
C ARG A 164 -10.65 -15.45 -1.68
N GLU A 165 -11.38 -15.66 -2.75
CA GLU A 165 -10.90 -15.38 -4.09
C GLU A 165 -10.87 -13.86 -4.36
N GLY A 166 -10.02 -13.47 -5.30
CA GLY A 166 -9.79 -12.08 -5.64
C GLY A 166 -8.82 -11.37 -4.70
N GLN A 167 -8.14 -10.40 -5.24
CA GLN A 167 -7.25 -9.49 -4.52
C GLN A 167 -8.02 -8.27 -4.06
N THR A 168 -7.46 -7.51 -3.14
CA THR A 168 -7.94 -6.18 -2.74
C THR A 168 -6.75 -5.33 -2.35
N ASP A 169 -6.89 -4.02 -2.51
CA ASP A 169 -5.91 -3.12 -1.93
C ASP A 169 -6.02 -3.13 -0.41
N ILE A 170 -4.89 -3.11 0.23
CA ILE A 170 -4.73 -2.87 1.66
C ILE A 170 -3.77 -1.71 1.88
N ALA A 171 -3.87 -1.06 3.02
CA ALA A 171 -2.93 -0.03 3.41
C ALA A 171 -1.61 -0.66 3.86
N ILE A 172 -0.49 -0.11 3.38
CA ILE A 172 0.86 -0.49 3.79
C ILE A 172 1.63 0.65 4.43
N GLY A 173 1.10 1.87 4.36
CA GLY A 173 1.63 3.08 4.99
C GLY A 173 0.52 4.10 5.21
N ILE A 174 0.65 4.92 6.26
CA ILE A 174 -0.35 5.92 6.61
C ILE A 174 0.30 7.15 7.27
N ALA A 175 -0.32 8.31 7.08
CA ALA A 175 0.00 9.54 7.83
C ALA A 175 -1.23 10.43 7.98
N GLY A 176 -1.30 11.13 9.11
CA GLY A 176 -2.31 12.15 9.39
C GLY A 176 -3.55 11.64 10.09
N MET A 177 -3.85 10.34 10.04
CA MET A 177 -5.01 9.74 10.69
C MET A 177 -4.66 8.35 11.24
N SER A 178 -5.37 7.91 12.30
CA SER A 178 -5.22 6.54 12.81
C SER A 178 -5.67 5.50 11.78
N PRO A 179 -4.96 4.38 11.63
CA PRO A 179 -5.38 3.30 10.74
C PRO A 179 -6.60 2.53 11.26
N LEU A 180 -6.87 2.63 12.57
CA LEU A 180 -7.96 1.92 13.25
C LEU A 180 -8.99 2.90 13.78
N TYR A 181 -10.26 2.51 13.65
CA TYR A 181 -11.36 3.16 14.35
C TYR A 181 -11.92 2.21 15.41
N SER A 182 -11.89 2.63 16.67
CA SER A 182 -12.31 1.79 17.80
C SER A 182 -13.74 2.13 18.24
N TYR A 183 -14.59 1.10 18.36
CA TYR A 183 -15.90 1.19 18.98
C TYR A 183 -15.86 0.81 20.47
N ILE A 184 -14.70 0.42 21.01
CA ILE A 184 -14.59 -0.02 22.41
C ILE A 184 -15.07 1.09 23.35
N GLY A 185 -15.97 0.71 24.27
CA GLY A 185 -16.61 1.65 25.20
C GLY A 185 -17.79 2.44 24.64
N GLN A 186 -18.08 2.34 23.33
CA GLN A 186 -19.31 2.90 22.74
C GLN A 186 -20.49 1.95 22.97
N VAL A 187 -21.68 2.52 22.98
CA VAL A 187 -22.93 1.77 23.19
C VAL A 187 -23.78 1.82 21.93
N ASP A 188 -24.27 0.68 21.48
CA ASP A 188 -25.15 0.61 20.32
C ASP A 188 -26.58 1.16 20.63
N PRO A 189 -27.45 1.34 19.63
CA PRO A 189 -28.82 1.81 19.83
C PRO A 189 -29.69 0.91 20.72
N HIS A 190 -29.25 -0.31 21.00
CA HIS A 190 -29.96 -1.28 21.86
C HIS A 190 -29.38 -1.38 23.27
N GLY A 191 -28.35 -0.57 23.59
CA GLY A 191 -27.72 -0.54 24.91
C GLY A 191 -26.59 -1.55 25.11
N HIS A 192 -26.08 -2.17 24.03
CA HIS A 192 -24.94 -3.09 24.09
C HIS A 192 -23.63 -2.31 23.98
N GLU A 193 -22.73 -2.47 24.95
CA GLU A 193 -21.40 -1.88 24.96
C GLU A 193 -20.41 -2.75 24.15
N PHE A 194 -19.66 -2.10 23.24
CA PHE A 194 -18.63 -2.77 22.45
C PHE A 194 -17.34 -2.94 23.28
N HIS A 195 -16.83 -4.17 23.35
CA HIS A 195 -15.63 -4.49 24.11
C HIS A 195 -14.39 -4.83 23.26
N VAL A 196 -14.57 -5.16 21.98
CA VAL A 196 -13.48 -5.67 21.12
C VAL A 196 -13.55 -5.20 19.66
N GLN A 197 -14.53 -4.37 19.32
CA GLN A 197 -14.76 -4.01 17.91
C GLN A 197 -13.89 -2.84 17.49
N GLU A 198 -12.97 -3.12 16.58
CA GLU A 198 -12.14 -2.14 15.88
C GLU A 198 -12.22 -2.41 14.38
N LEU A 199 -12.29 -1.36 13.58
CA LEU A 199 -12.27 -1.42 12.12
C LEU A 199 -10.93 -0.91 11.60
N CYS A 200 -10.35 -1.61 10.62
CA CYS A 200 -9.17 -1.12 9.90
C CYS A 200 -9.63 -0.15 8.80
N VAL A 201 -9.87 1.10 9.19
CA VAL A 201 -10.35 2.13 8.26
C VAL A 201 -9.33 2.43 7.15
N ALA A 202 -8.04 2.25 7.43
CA ALA A 202 -7.01 2.41 6.42
C ALA A 202 -7.17 1.40 5.27
N ASP A 203 -7.48 0.12 5.57
CA ASP A 203 -7.73 -0.90 4.55
C ASP A 203 -9.04 -0.63 3.80
N GLU A 204 -10.08 -0.15 4.48
CA GLU A 204 -11.35 0.23 3.84
C GLU A 204 -11.15 1.36 2.83
N LEU A 205 -10.34 2.38 3.18
CA LEU A 205 -10.00 3.50 2.30
C LEU A 205 -9.11 3.02 1.14
N ALA A 206 -8.11 2.18 1.39
CA ALA A 206 -7.27 1.60 0.35
C ALA A 206 -8.11 0.82 -0.68
N ALA A 207 -8.99 -0.08 -0.20
CA ALA A 207 -9.88 -0.87 -1.04
C ALA A 207 -10.89 -0.01 -1.80
N ALA A 208 -11.45 1.04 -1.18
CA ALA A 208 -12.35 1.98 -1.84
C ALA A 208 -11.64 2.78 -2.94
N GLY A 209 -10.39 3.20 -2.71
CA GLY A 209 -9.56 3.88 -3.69
C GLY A 209 -9.30 3.04 -4.93
N GLU A 210 -9.14 1.71 -4.79
CA GLU A 210 -8.90 0.82 -5.93
C GLU A 210 -10.06 0.81 -6.94
N LEU A 211 -11.30 1.06 -6.50
CA LEU A 211 -12.47 1.12 -7.39
C LEU A 211 -12.33 2.15 -8.52
N VAL A 212 -11.55 3.21 -8.30
CA VAL A 212 -11.32 4.26 -9.31
C VAL A 212 -9.90 4.22 -9.90
N LYS A 213 -8.93 3.60 -9.21
CA LYS A 213 -7.57 3.43 -9.72
C LYS A 213 -7.51 2.39 -10.84
N GLY A 214 -7.78 1.13 -10.49
CA GLY A 214 -7.70 0.00 -11.41
C GLY A 214 -6.29 -0.26 -11.96
N ASN A 215 -6.03 -1.49 -12.41
CA ASN A 215 -4.68 -1.91 -12.82
C ASN A 215 -4.26 -1.46 -14.23
N THR A 216 -5.19 -1.03 -15.08
CA THR A 216 -4.93 -0.70 -16.49
C THR A 216 -5.27 0.73 -16.87
N SER A 217 -5.87 1.49 -15.96
CA SER A 217 -6.40 2.85 -16.20
C SER A 217 -5.32 3.95 -16.21
N ARG A 218 -4.09 3.64 -15.74
CA ARG A 218 -3.03 4.63 -15.47
C ARG A 218 -3.46 5.71 -14.46
N VAL A 219 -4.28 5.35 -13.48
CA VAL A 219 -4.73 6.21 -12.40
C VAL A 219 -4.15 5.68 -11.08
N PRO A 220 -2.93 6.06 -10.70
CA PRO A 220 -2.25 5.47 -9.54
C PRO A 220 -2.64 6.12 -8.20
N VAL A 221 -3.49 7.13 -8.23
CA VAL A 221 -3.91 7.89 -7.04
C VAL A 221 -5.42 8.05 -7.03
N ALA A 222 -6.03 7.81 -5.87
CA ALA A 222 -7.41 8.13 -5.60
C ALA A 222 -7.52 9.18 -4.48
N VAL A 223 -8.55 9.99 -4.55
CA VAL A 223 -8.91 10.95 -3.49
C VAL A 223 -10.26 10.55 -2.93
N ILE A 224 -10.34 10.45 -1.60
CA ILE A 224 -11.57 10.17 -0.87
C ILE A 224 -11.95 11.42 -0.11
N ARG A 225 -13.08 12.01 -0.46
CA ARG A 225 -13.61 13.26 0.08
C ARG A 225 -14.84 13.02 0.92
N GLY A 226 -14.93 13.68 2.07
CA GLY A 226 -16.08 13.60 2.96
C GLY A 226 -16.01 12.45 3.98
N HIS A 227 -14.92 11.70 4.02
CA HIS A 227 -14.60 10.83 5.15
C HIS A 227 -14.10 11.69 6.31
N HIS A 228 -14.74 11.55 7.49
CA HIS A 228 -14.29 12.27 8.69
C HIS A 228 -13.20 11.46 9.39
N TRP A 229 -12.10 12.13 9.72
CA TRP A 229 -10.99 11.55 10.48
C TRP A 229 -10.43 12.57 11.48
N ASP A 230 -9.89 12.06 12.56
CA ASP A 230 -9.19 12.88 13.57
C ASP A 230 -7.69 12.88 13.25
N VAL A 231 -7.04 14.04 13.44
CA VAL A 231 -5.61 14.19 13.18
C VAL A 231 -4.79 13.33 14.14
N ASP A 232 -3.93 12.49 13.59
CA ASP A 232 -2.93 11.72 14.33
C ASP A 232 -1.57 11.81 13.60
N ASP A 233 -0.71 12.68 14.12
CA ASP A 233 0.64 12.89 13.58
C ASP A 233 1.61 11.74 13.94
N THR A 234 1.19 10.83 14.82
CA THR A 234 1.95 9.63 15.22
C THR A 234 1.50 8.36 14.48
N ALA A 235 0.54 8.50 13.57
CA ALA A 235 -0.04 7.39 12.83
C ALA A 235 1.01 6.51 12.16
N SER A 236 0.78 5.20 12.23
CA SER A 236 1.56 4.17 11.54
C SER A 236 0.73 2.92 11.32
N MET A 237 1.16 2.04 10.42
CA MET A 237 0.51 0.75 10.20
C MET A 237 0.83 -0.31 11.26
N ALA A 238 1.75 -0.04 12.20
CA ALA A 238 2.13 -1.00 13.23
C ALA A 238 0.95 -1.59 14.05
N PRO A 239 -0.08 -0.81 14.45
CA PRO A 239 -1.23 -1.34 15.18
C PRO A 239 -2.08 -2.33 14.38
N VAL A 240 -2.03 -2.28 13.04
CA VAL A 240 -2.78 -3.19 12.16
C VAL A 240 -2.09 -4.55 12.03
N LEU A 241 -0.77 -4.59 12.23
CA LEU A 241 0.00 -5.82 12.16
C LEU A 241 -0.27 -6.69 13.39
N ARG A 242 -0.83 -7.87 13.14
CA ARG A 242 -1.15 -8.81 14.22
C ARG A 242 0.12 -9.34 14.85
N ASP A 243 0.21 -9.28 16.18
CA ASP A 243 1.25 -9.94 16.95
C ASP A 243 1.26 -11.44 16.63
N SER A 244 2.46 -12.00 16.44
CA SER A 244 2.66 -13.41 16.12
C SER A 244 2.09 -14.35 17.19
N GLU A 245 2.06 -13.94 18.46
CA GLU A 245 1.48 -14.71 19.57
C GLU A 245 -0.06 -14.75 19.52
N LYS A 246 -0.68 -13.77 18.83
CA LYS A 246 -2.13 -13.67 18.65
C LYS A 246 -2.58 -14.14 17.27
N ASP A 247 -1.65 -14.59 16.44
CA ASP A 247 -1.95 -15.04 15.08
C ASP A 247 -2.44 -16.49 15.09
N LEU A 248 -3.71 -16.66 14.71
CA LEU A 248 -4.37 -17.97 14.66
C LEU A 248 -4.08 -18.74 13.36
N PHE A 249 -3.29 -18.18 12.44
CA PHE A 249 -3.13 -18.68 11.06
C PHE A 249 -1.68 -19.02 10.69
N ARG A 250 -0.74 -18.82 11.60
CA ARG A 250 0.67 -19.18 11.45
C ARG A 250 1.03 -20.42 12.26
#